data_19e5057662223f49536dcfce429a7518
#
_entry.id   19e5057662223f49536dcfce429a7518
#
_cell.length_a   1.000
_cell.length_b   1.000
_cell.length_c   1.000
_cell.angle_alpha   90.00
_cell.angle_beta   90.00
_cell.angle_gamma   90.00
#
_symmetry.space_group_name_H-M   'P 1'
#
loop_
_entity.id
_entity.type
_entity.pdbx_description
1 polymer ?
#
loop_
_entity_poly.entity_id
_entity_poly.type
_entity_poly.pdbx_seq_one_letter_code
_entity_poly.pdbx_strand_id
1 'polypeptide(L)'
;MTARFHPSNTLPRSVTIWLCIVMAMIVIMVMVGGVTRLTQSGLSMVDWRPIMGIIPPLTQLDWQDAFAAYKQFPEYKTLNYGMTLSEFKGIFLMEYSHRVWGRLIGLVFMVPLMWFFIRGTVCGPLAWKLLGLLLLGAAQGAMGWIMVKSGLSD
;
A
#
# COMPACT_ATOMS: atom_id res chain seq x y z
N MET A 1 -16.25 -37.54 -31.45
CA MET A 1 -17.14 -36.49 -30.85
C MET A 1 -16.26 -35.57 -30.03
N THR A 2 -15.76 -34.48 -30.62
CA THR A 2 -14.95 -33.48 -29.95
C THR A 2 -15.89 -32.44 -29.34
N ALA A 3 -16.02 -32.48 -28.02
CA ALA A 3 -16.75 -31.45 -27.29
C ALA A 3 -16.03 -30.09 -27.50
N ARG A 4 -16.65 -29.22 -28.28
CA ARG A 4 -16.24 -27.81 -28.39
C ARG A 4 -16.53 -27.15 -27.04
N PHE A 5 -15.48 -26.94 -26.27
CA PHE A 5 -15.53 -26.00 -25.15
C PHE A 5 -15.88 -24.62 -25.71
N HIS A 6 -17.13 -24.20 -25.60
CA HIS A 6 -17.47 -22.78 -25.70
C HIS A 6 -16.96 -22.10 -24.41
N PRO A 7 -15.96 -21.25 -24.46
CA PRO A 7 -15.63 -20.45 -23.28
C PRO A 7 -16.84 -19.51 -23.04
N SER A 8 -17.55 -19.74 -21.96
CA SER A 8 -18.50 -18.74 -21.48
C SER A 8 -17.71 -17.45 -21.22
N ASN A 9 -18.04 -16.39 -21.95
CA ASN A 9 -17.36 -15.09 -21.91
C ASN A 9 -17.63 -14.34 -20.57
N THR A 10 -18.25 -15.03 -19.60
CA THR A 10 -18.61 -14.47 -18.29
C THR A 10 -17.58 -14.91 -17.24
N LEU A 11 -17.01 -13.92 -16.55
CA LEU A 11 -16.14 -14.17 -15.40
C LEU A 11 -16.92 -14.93 -14.30
N PRO A 12 -16.30 -15.89 -13.62
CA PRO A 12 -16.90 -16.51 -12.44
C PRO A 12 -17.25 -15.43 -11.41
N ARG A 13 -18.43 -15.56 -10.80
CA ARG A 13 -18.96 -14.58 -9.83
C ARG A 13 -17.95 -14.27 -8.70
N SER A 14 -17.22 -15.28 -8.24
CA SER A 14 -16.19 -15.12 -7.20
C SER A 14 -15.04 -14.20 -7.65
N VAL A 15 -14.58 -14.36 -8.89
CA VAL A 15 -13.53 -13.50 -9.48
C VAL A 15 -14.05 -12.07 -9.64
N THR A 16 -15.29 -11.90 -10.10
CA THR A 16 -15.91 -10.57 -10.23
C THR A 16 -16.02 -9.86 -8.89
N ILE A 17 -16.55 -10.54 -7.86
CA ILE A 17 -16.67 -9.96 -6.50
C ILE A 17 -15.28 -9.56 -5.96
N TRP A 18 -14.31 -10.45 -6.08
CA TRP A 18 -12.95 -10.16 -5.65
C TRP A 18 -12.34 -8.92 -6.34
N LEU A 19 -12.49 -8.80 -7.66
CA LEU A 19 -12.01 -7.63 -8.39
C LEU A 19 -12.75 -6.35 -7.98
N CYS A 20 -14.07 -6.42 -7.72
CA CYS A 20 -14.81 -5.28 -7.20
C CYS A 20 -14.30 -4.83 -5.80
N ILE A 21 -13.97 -5.79 -4.92
CA ILE A 21 -13.38 -5.48 -3.61
C ILE A 21 -12.04 -4.78 -3.78
N VAL A 22 -11.15 -5.33 -4.62
CA VAL A 22 -9.84 -4.72 -4.89
C VAL A 22 -10.00 -3.31 -5.45
N MET A 23 -10.92 -3.10 -6.39
CA MET A 23 -11.20 -1.80 -6.98
C MET A 23 -11.69 -0.79 -5.93
N ALA A 24 -12.59 -1.20 -5.04
CA ALA A 24 -13.05 -0.36 -3.93
C ALA A 24 -11.89 0.01 -2.98
N MET A 25 -11.01 -0.95 -2.68
CA MET A 25 -9.82 -0.70 -1.87
C MET A 25 -8.85 0.28 -2.53
N ILE A 26 -8.68 0.22 -3.86
CA ILE A 26 -7.85 1.18 -4.60
C ILE A 26 -8.45 2.59 -4.54
N VAL A 27 -9.77 2.73 -4.67
CA VAL A 27 -10.45 4.04 -4.53
C VAL A 27 -10.19 4.63 -3.14
N ILE A 28 -10.33 3.83 -2.08
CA ILE A 28 -10.01 4.25 -0.71
C ILE A 28 -8.53 4.65 -0.60
N MET A 29 -7.62 3.89 -1.23
CA MET A 29 -6.19 4.20 -1.24
C MET A 29 -5.90 5.57 -1.86
N VAL A 30 -6.56 5.90 -2.97
CA VAL A 30 -6.42 7.21 -3.62
C VAL A 30 -6.88 8.34 -2.70
N MET A 31 -8.02 8.15 -1.99
CA MET A 31 -8.51 9.13 -1.03
C MET A 31 -7.55 9.31 0.16
N VAL A 32 -7.10 8.22 0.77
CA VAL A 32 -6.14 8.26 1.89
C VAL A 32 -4.82 8.89 1.44
N GLY A 33 -4.30 8.52 0.27
CA GLY A 33 -3.08 9.10 -0.30
C GLY A 33 -3.23 10.60 -0.58
N GLY A 34 -4.40 11.04 -1.08
CA GLY A 34 -4.71 12.45 -1.25
C GLY A 34 -4.69 13.22 0.07
N VAL A 35 -5.31 12.68 1.11
CA VAL A 35 -5.28 13.27 2.46
C VAL A 35 -3.85 13.32 3.00
N THR A 36 -3.08 12.24 2.90
CA THR A 36 -1.67 12.18 3.34
C THR A 36 -0.83 13.28 2.67
N ARG A 37 -1.07 13.55 1.38
CA ARG A 37 -0.39 14.61 0.65
C ARG A 37 -0.83 16.00 1.10
N LEU A 38 -2.14 16.23 1.26
CA LEU A 38 -2.70 17.53 1.65
C LEU A 38 -2.33 17.91 3.10
N THR A 39 -2.18 16.93 3.97
CA THR A 39 -1.75 17.12 5.37
C THR A 39 -0.24 17.12 5.55
N GLN A 40 0.52 17.05 4.46
CA GLN A 40 1.99 16.97 4.50
C GLN A 40 2.50 15.88 5.45
N SER A 41 1.78 14.77 5.55
CA SER A 41 2.07 13.66 6.47
C SER A 41 3.04 12.64 5.87
N GLY A 42 3.39 12.75 4.59
CA GLY A 42 4.41 11.92 3.95
C GLY A 42 5.78 12.20 4.57
N LEU A 43 6.68 11.22 4.57
CA LEU A 43 8.04 11.31 5.14
C LEU A 43 8.12 11.41 6.68
N SER A 44 7.02 11.22 7.41
CA SER A 44 7.03 11.17 8.88
C SER A 44 7.60 9.85 9.42
N MET A 45 7.51 8.76 8.63
CA MET A 45 8.09 7.45 8.95
C MET A 45 9.48 7.34 8.33
N VAL A 46 10.49 7.82 9.01
CA VAL A 46 11.89 7.87 8.54
C VAL A 46 12.59 6.51 8.54
N ASP A 47 12.14 5.58 9.38
CA ASP A 47 12.69 4.22 9.43
C ASP A 47 11.87 3.29 8.51
N TRP A 48 12.47 2.95 7.37
CA TRP A 48 11.85 2.03 6.42
C TRP A 48 12.19 0.59 6.79
N ARG A 49 11.29 -0.07 7.52
CA ARG A 49 11.36 -1.51 7.79
C ARG A 49 10.20 -2.21 7.08
N PRO A 50 10.42 -2.90 5.95
CA PRO A 50 9.33 -3.46 5.14
C PRO A 50 8.44 -4.44 5.92
N ILE A 51 9.02 -5.25 6.80
CA ILE A 51 8.32 -6.26 7.60
C ILE A 51 8.09 -5.77 9.02
N MET A 52 9.10 -5.21 9.69
CA MET A 52 9.02 -4.72 11.07
C MET A 52 8.18 -3.43 11.20
N GLY A 53 8.09 -2.60 10.16
CA GLY A 53 7.28 -1.39 10.13
C GLY A 53 5.76 -1.63 10.00
N ILE A 54 5.29 -2.86 10.24
CA ILE A 54 3.86 -3.20 10.35
C ILE A 54 3.33 -2.86 11.74
N ILE A 55 4.18 -2.84 12.77
CA ILE A 55 3.80 -2.51 14.14
C ILE A 55 4.14 -1.04 14.37
N PRO A 56 3.17 -0.18 14.72
CA PRO A 56 3.45 1.20 15.08
C PRO A 56 4.15 1.28 16.43
N PRO A 57 4.75 2.42 16.79
CA PRO A 57 5.24 2.64 18.15
C PRO A 57 4.14 2.37 19.19
N LEU A 58 4.40 1.51 20.17
CA LEU A 58 3.41 1.10 21.17
C LEU A 58 3.62 1.81 22.50
N THR A 59 4.87 2.06 22.88
CA THR A 59 5.22 2.70 24.16
C THR A 59 5.50 4.19 23.97
N GLN A 60 5.46 4.93 25.08
CA GLN A 60 5.83 6.35 25.07
C GLN A 60 7.29 6.56 24.66
N LEU A 61 8.17 5.64 25.02
CA LEU A 61 9.59 5.68 24.62
C LEU A 61 9.73 5.50 23.10
N ASP A 62 9.05 4.49 22.51
CA ASP A 62 9.09 4.28 21.06
C ASP A 62 8.63 5.52 20.30
N TRP A 63 7.60 6.22 20.79
CA TRP A 63 7.13 7.47 20.20
C TRP A 63 8.15 8.60 20.29
N GLN A 64 8.85 8.71 21.42
CA GLN A 64 9.90 9.72 21.60
C GLN A 64 11.09 9.43 20.69
N ASP A 65 11.49 8.16 20.55
CA ASP A 65 12.58 7.75 19.68
C ASP A 65 12.24 7.99 18.20
N ALA A 66 11.01 7.62 17.77
CA ALA A 66 10.54 7.89 16.42
C ALA A 66 10.52 9.39 16.11
N PHE A 67 10.06 10.22 17.06
CA PHE A 67 10.04 11.66 16.91
C PHE A 67 11.46 12.27 16.93
N ALA A 68 12.36 11.77 17.76
CA ALA A 68 13.75 12.20 17.78
C ALA A 68 14.46 11.89 16.44
N ALA A 69 14.19 10.72 15.87
CA ALA A 69 14.68 10.36 14.54
C ALA A 69 14.12 11.30 13.46
N TYR A 70 12.79 11.57 13.47
CA TYR A 70 12.16 12.48 12.52
C TYR A 70 12.75 13.90 12.55
N LYS A 71 13.08 14.43 13.72
CA LYS A 71 13.69 15.76 13.90
C LYS A 71 15.03 15.97 13.16
N GLN A 72 15.71 14.88 12.78
CA GLN A 72 17.00 14.96 12.08
C GLN A 72 16.81 15.21 10.58
N PHE A 73 15.63 14.95 10.03
CA PHE A 73 15.35 15.01 8.61
C PHE A 73 14.94 16.41 8.13
N PRO A 74 15.18 16.71 6.83
CA PRO A 74 14.88 18.02 6.23
C PRO A 74 13.41 18.41 6.39
N GLU A 75 12.48 17.46 6.24
CA GLU A 75 11.04 17.69 6.35
C GLU A 75 10.65 18.36 7.69
N TYR A 76 11.22 17.88 8.81
CA TYR A 76 10.98 18.53 10.10
C TYR A 76 11.57 19.94 10.14
N LYS A 77 12.78 20.12 9.61
CA LYS A 77 13.51 21.39 9.71
C LYS A 77 12.89 22.49 8.84
N THR A 78 12.26 22.13 7.73
CA THR A 78 11.71 23.07 6.75
C THR A 78 10.22 23.33 6.95
N LEU A 79 9.42 22.28 7.19
CA LEU A 79 7.95 22.38 7.20
C LEU A 79 7.35 22.22 8.60
N ASN A 80 7.94 21.38 9.45
CA ASN A 80 7.32 20.97 10.72
C ASN A 80 8.14 21.39 11.94
N TYR A 81 8.97 22.45 11.79
CA TYR A 81 9.78 22.95 12.89
C TYR A 81 8.92 23.42 14.06
N GLY A 82 9.26 22.95 15.27
CA GLY A 82 8.50 23.27 16.48
C GLY A 82 7.28 22.39 16.74
N MET A 83 7.03 21.40 15.89
CA MET A 83 5.94 20.43 16.07
C MET A 83 6.04 19.70 17.41
N THR A 84 4.91 19.49 18.06
CA THR A 84 4.80 18.72 19.29
C THR A 84 4.75 17.21 19.01
N LEU A 85 5.02 16.39 20.03
CA LEU A 85 4.89 14.93 19.91
C LEU A 85 3.45 14.50 19.54
N SER A 86 2.44 15.25 19.99
CA SER A 86 1.02 14.95 19.70
C SER A 86 0.72 15.15 18.21
N GLU A 87 1.19 16.25 17.63
CA GLU A 87 1.04 16.55 16.21
C GLU A 87 1.82 15.53 15.35
N PHE A 88 3.05 15.18 15.76
CA PHE A 88 3.83 14.13 15.11
C PHE A 88 3.09 12.79 15.06
N LYS A 89 2.44 12.37 16.16
CA LYS A 89 1.63 11.14 16.17
C LYS A 89 0.53 11.19 15.11
N GLY A 90 -0.09 12.34 14.88
CA GLY A 90 -1.13 12.51 13.87
C GLY A 90 -0.62 12.24 12.46
N ILE A 91 0.47 12.90 12.05
CA ILE A 91 1.06 12.71 10.71
C ILE A 91 1.64 11.30 10.54
N PHE A 92 2.27 10.75 11.57
CA PHE A 92 2.80 9.40 11.57
C PHE A 92 1.70 8.36 11.33
N LEU A 93 0.58 8.42 12.08
CA LEU A 93 -0.52 7.49 11.94
C LEU A 93 -1.21 7.59 10.58
N MET A 94 -1.27 8.78 10.00
CA MET A 94 -1.80 8.97 8.64
C MET A 94 -0.93 8.26 7.60
N GLU A 95 0.38 8.47 7.63
CA GLU A 95 1.31 7.79 6.74
C GLU A 95 1.34 6.28 6.99
N TYR A 96 1.33 5.86 8.25
CA TYR A 96 1.25 4.45 8.64
C TYR A 96 0.00 3.77 8.06
N SER A 97 -1.17 4.40 8.22
CA SER A 97 -2.43 3.87 7.67
C SER A 97 -2.37 3.71 6.16
N HIS A 98 -1.82 4.69 5.45
CA HIS A 98 -1.62 4.64 4.01
C HIS A 98 -0.72 3.46 3.61
N ARG A 99 0.40 3.26 4.30
CA ARG A 99 1.34 2.16 4.03
C ARG A 99 0.74 0.78 4.34
N VAL A 100 0.00 0.65 5.45
CA VAL A 100 -0.69 -0.61 5.82
C VAL A 100 -1.77 -0.93 4.80
N TRP A 101 -2.56 0.06 4.41
CA TRP A 101 -3.61 -0.13 3.41
C TRP A 101 -3.05 -0.61 2.06
N GLY A 102 -1.92 -0.04 1.61
CA GLY A 102 -1.23 -0.49 0.41
C GLY A 102 -0.78 -1.95 0.46
N ARG A 103 -0.25 -2.38 1.61
CA ARG A 103 0.12 -3.80 1.82
C ARG A 103 -1.11 -4.72 1.80
N LEU A 104 -2.22 -4.28 2.42
CA LEU A 104 -3.48 -5.03 2.39
C LEU A 104 -4.02 -5.21 0.98
N ILE A 105 -3.97 -4.18 0.14
CA ILE A 105 -4.36 -4.30 -1.29
C ILE A 105 -3.52 -5.37 -1.97
N GLY A 106 -2.20 -5.35 -1.76
CA GLY A 106 -1.30 -6.36 -2.33
C GLY A 106 -1.67 -7.79 -1.90
N LEU A 107 -1.93 -8.00 -0.62
CA LEU A 107 -2.34 -9.31 -0.08
C LEU A 107 -3.70 -9.76 -0.60
N VAL A 108 -4.71 -8.88 -0.56
CA VAL A 108 -6.07 -9.15 -1.03
C VAL A 108 -6.09 -9.39 -2.55
N PHE A 109 -5.15 -8.84 -3.29
CA PHE A 109 -4.99 -9.14 -4.71
C PHE A 109 -4.24 -10.46 -4.93
N MET A 110 -3.07 -10.63 -4.34
CA MET A 110 -2.14 -11.73 -4.62
C MET A 110 -2.67 -13.07 -4.11
N VAL A 111 -3.20 -13.14 -2.89
CA VAL A 111 -3.61 -14.42 -2.29
C VAL A 111 -4.78 -15.06 -3.04
N PRO A 112 -5.89 -14.35 -3.35
CA PRO A 112 -6.95 -14.95 -4.16
C PRO A 112 -6.52 -15.21 -5.62
N LEU A 113 -5.64 -14.38 -6.20
CA LEU A 113 -5.09 -14.64 -7.53
C LEU A 113 -4.38 -15.99 -7.58
N MET A 114 -3.48 -16.27 -6.62
CA MET A 114 -2.81 -17.56 -6.51
C MET A 114 -3.79 -18.71 -6.34
N TRP A 115 -4.81 -18.52 -5.50
CA TRP A 115 -5.86 -19.52 -5.31
C TRP A 115 -6.63 -19.83 -6.59
N PHE A 116 -7.05 -18.80 -7.34
CA PHE A 116 -7.74 -18.97 -8.61
C PHE A 116 -6.87 -19.60 -9.69
N PHE A 117 -5.57 -19.32 -9.69
CA PHE A 117 -4.59 -20.01 -10.54
C PHE A 117 -4.52 -21.50 -10.22
N ILE A 118 -4.32 -21.87 -8.96
CA ILE A 118 -4.22 -23.27 -8.52
C ILE A 118 -5.50 -24.04 -8.85
N ARG A 119 -6.65 -23.39 -8.72
CA ARG A 119 -7.97 -23.97 -9.05
C ARG A 119 -8.28 -24.00 -10.55
N GLY A 120 -7.42 -23.44 -11.41
CA GLY A 120 -7.68 -23.33 -12.84
C GLY A 120 -8.87 -22.43 -13.20
N THR A 121 -9.38 -21.64 -12.24
CA THR A 121 -10.50 -20.70 -12.45
C THR A 121 -10.07 -19.51 -13.29
N VAL A 122 -8.82 -19.09 -13.14
CA VAL A 122 -8.18 -18.02 -13.90
C VAL A 122 -7.10 -18.66 -14.77
N CYS A 123 -7.29 -18.60 -16.08
CA CYS A 123 -6.38 -19.17 -17.08
C CYS A 123 -6.35 -18.33 -18.37
N GLY A 124 -5.47 -18.66 -19.29
CA GLY A 124 -5.37 -18.03 -20.60
C GLY A 124 -5.14 -16.52 -20.55
N PRO A 125 -5.76 -15.73 -21.44
CA PRO A 125 -5.55 -14.29 -21.54
C PRO A 125 -5.90 -13.50 -20.29
N LEU A 126 -6.86 -13.97 -19.49
CA LEU A 126 -7.24 -13.34 -18.23
C LEU A 126 -6.09 -13.43 -17.22
N ALA A 127 -5.44 -14.56 -17.14
CA ALA A 127 -4.32 -14.79 -16.24
C ALA A 127 -3.18 -13.79 -16.50
N TRP A 128 -2.83 -13.59 -17.77
CA TRP A 128 -1.79 -12.62 -18.16
C TRP A 128 -2.17 -11.18 -17.84
N LYS A 129 -3.45 -10.80 -18.00
CA LYS A 129 -3.94 -9.47 -17.61
C LYS A 129 -3.83 -9.24 -16.10
N LEU A 130 -4.24 -10.22 -15.29
CA LEU A 130 -4.15 -10.12 -13.84
C LEU A 130 -2.71 -10.12 -13.34
N LEU A 131 -1.82 -10.90 -13.97
CA LEU A 131 -0.39 -10.85 -13.67
C LEU A 131 0.20 -9.47 -14.03
N GLY A 132 -0.19 -8.91 -15.16
CA GLY A 132 0.19 -7.54 -15.55
C GLY A 132 -0.25 -6.49 -14.50
N LEU A 133 -1.48 -6.61 -13.98
CA LEU A 133 -1.96 -5.74 -12.90
C LEU A 133 -1.17 -5.92 -11.59
N LEU A 134 -0.79 -7.16 -11.26
CA LEU A 134 0.08 -7.42 -10.10
C LEU A 134 1.44 -6.75 -10.25
N LEU A 135 2.05 -6.84 -11.43
CA LEU A 135 3.33 -6.19 -11.73
C LEU A 135 3.23 -4.66 -11.68
N LEU A 136 2.13 -4.09 -12.21
CA LEU A 136 1.88 -2.65 -12.10
C LEU A 136 1.71 -2.22 -10.63
N GLY A 137 1.00 -2.99 -9.82
CA GLY A 137 0.87 -2.74 -8.38
C GLY A 137 2.23 -2.81 -7.66
N ALA A 138 3.06 -3.79 -8.00
CA ALA A 138 4.42 -3.90 -7.47
C ALA A 138 5.31 -2.71 -7.89
N ALA A 139 5.23 -2.30 -9.14
CA ALA A 139 5.93 -1.12 -9.64
C ALA A 139 5.49 0.17 -8.92
N GLN A 140 4.19 0.33 -8.68
CA GLN A 140 3.65 1.45 -7.89
C GLN A 140 4.20 1.44 -6.46
N GLY A 141 4.29 0.29 -5.81
CA GLY A 141 4.90 0.14 -4.50
C GLY A 141 6.39 0.51 -4.49
N ALA A 142 7.13 0.08 -5.52
CA ALA A 142 8.54 0.43 -5.69
C ALA A 142 8.75 1.93 -5.90
N MET A 143 7.90 2.58 -6.71
CA MET A 143 7.92 4.03 -6.90
C MET A 143 7.68 4.78 -5.59
N GLY A 144 6.70 4.33 -4.79
CA GLY A 144 6.45 4.91 -3.46
C GLY A 144 7.65 4.77 -2.53
N TRP A 145 8.33 3.63 -2.56
CA TRP A 145 9.56 3.42 -1.80
C TRP A 145 10.71 4.35 -2.24
N ILE A 146 10.93 4.48 -3.55
CA ILE A 146 11.97 5.37 -4.11
C ILE A 146 11.67 6.82 -3.69
N MET A 147 10.42 7.25 -3.78
CA MET A 147 10.00 8.61 -3.41
C MET A 147 10.29 8.91 -1.94
N VAL A 148 9.98 8.00 -1.03
CA VAL A 148 10.29 8.17 0.39
C VAL A 148 11.79 8.19 0.62
N LYS A 149 12.55 7.29 -0.02
CA LYS A 149 13.99 7.22 0.15
C LYS A 149 14.71 8.47 -0.38
N SER A 150 14.29 9.01 -1.53
CA SER A 150 14.86 10.24 -2.08
C SER A 150 14.47 11.47 -1.26
N GLY A 151 13.23 11.58 -0.81
CA GLY A 151 12.78 12.71 0.01
C GLY A 151 13.38 12.75 1.43
N LEU A 152 13.99 11.66 1.89
CA LEU A 152 14.71 11.62 3.17
C LEU A 152 16.21 11.91 3.03
N SER A 153 16.74 12.02 1.81
CA SER A 153 18.17 12.19 1.54
C SER A 153 18.57 13.60 1.11
N ASP A 154 17.60 14.43 0.76
CA ASP A 154 17.80 15.83 0.37
C ASP A 154 17.49 16.75 1.55
#